data_abcab6f0c9a9a21bdfd00e77b0691a5e
#
_entry.id   abcab6f0c9a9a21bdfd00e77b0691a5e
#
_cell.length_a   1.000
_cell.length_b   1.000
_cell.length_c   1.000
_cell.angle_alpha   90.00
_cell.angle_beta   90.00
_cell.angle_gamma   90.00
#
_symmetry.space_group_name_H-M   'P 1'
#
loop_
_entity.id
_entity.type
_entity.pdbx_description
1 polymer ?
#
loop_
_entity_poly.entity_id
_entity_poly.type
_entity_poly.pdbx_seq_one_letter_code
_entity_poly.pdbx_strand_id
1 'polypeptide(L)'
;MAWFLNPALTRFRTEVDSRWPRRDKTSDGTIGDRAHQATDSDHNPDKDGSVDAWDMDVNGVDVQQVINAALRHESIQYVIYNRRITSRSWGLGSWRAYDGVNPHTGHVHFNTRPSHENSTKPWFAEEDDMTPAQAKQLEVDAWRLDALTFGADSIRSGPRKGEAMWMVRTVKAIANAVSQVDEQVAAQLKKDLAAIDAAVAANRAETAQVDEQVVERLGAVATPEEQARLLRAVLGDRAKEVGLLLAQG
;
A
#
# COMPACT_ATOMS: atom_id res chain seq x y z
N MET A 1 -27.79 6.83 -21.96
CA MET A 1 -27.47 5.39 -21.87
C MET A 1 -27.28 5.05 -20.40
N ALA A 2 -27.66 3.87 -19.93
CA ALA A 2 -27.33 3.46 -18.58
C ALA A 2 -25.82 3.20 -18.53
N TRP A 3 -25.14 3.68 -17.49
CA TRP A 3 -23.72 3.43 -17.26
C TRP A 3 -23.51 2.19 -16.38
N PHE A 4 -22.33 1.60 -16.45
CA PHE A 4 -21.90 0.50 -15.59
C PHE A 4 -20.40 0.58 -15.34
N LEU A 5 -19.96 0.16 -14.13
CA LEU A 5 -18.53 -0.04 -13.85
C LEU A 5 -18.06 -1.23 -14.70
N ASN A 6 -16.93 -1.07 -15.41
CA ASN A 6 -16.46 -2.13 -16.30
C ASN A 6 -16.23 -3.48 -15.56
N PRO A 7 -16.28 -4.62 -16.26
CA PRO A 7 -16.21 -5.94 -15.65
C PRO A 7 -14.96 -6.17 -14.80
N ALA A 8 -13.79 -5.69 -15.23
CA ALA A 8 -12.54 -5.85 -14.48
C ALA A 8 -12.61 -5.13 -13.13
N LEU A 9 -13.02 -3.86 -13.09
CA LEU A 9 -13.16 -3.11 -11.83
C LEU A 9 -14.33 -3.60 -10.98
N THR A 10 -15.41 -4.07 -11.60
CA THR A 10 -16.54 -4.72 -10.88
C THR A 10 -16.04 -5.94 -10.12
N ARG A 11 -15.20 -6.77 -10.75
CA ARG A 11 -14.55 -7.91 -10.11
C ARG A 11 -13.61 -7.44 -8.99
N PHE A 12 -12.76 -6.45 -9.26
CA PHE A 12 -11.84 -5.93 -8.27
C PHE A 12 -12.54 -5.47 -7.00
N ARG A 13 -13.59 -4.64 -7.15
CA ARG A 13 -14.43 -4.18 -6.04
C ARG A 13 -15.04 -5.34 -5.27
N THR A 14 -15.52 -6.36 -5.96
CA THR A 14 -16.12 -7.55 -5.34
C THR A 14 -15.07 -8.33 -4.52
N GLU A 15 -13.85 -8.49 -5.03
CA GLU A 15 -12.76 -9.17 -4.32
C GLU A 15 -12.28 -8.37 -3.10
N VAL A 16 -12.18 -7.04 -3.21
CA VAL A 16 -11.89 -6.15 -2.08
C VAL A 16 -12.99 -6.24 -1.01
N ASP A 17 -14.25 -6.15 -1.41
CA ASP A 17 -15.40 -6.23 -0.49
C ASP A 17 -15.47 -7.58 0.23
N SER A 18 -15.08 -8.67 -0.44
CA SER A 18 -15.02 -10.00 0.15
C SER A 18 -13.89 -10.15 1.17
N ARG A 19 -12.72 -9.54 0.91
CA ARG A 19 -11.58 -9.56 1.83
C ARG A 19 -11.79 -8.67 3.05
N TRP A 20 -12.40 -7.52 2.86
CA TRP A 20 -12.68 -6.53 3.91
C TRP A 20 -14.18 -6.20 3.98
N PRO A 21 -14.99 -7.13 4.46
CA PRO A 21 -16.47 -6.98 4.39
C PRO A 21 -17.03 -5.86 5.27
N ARG A 22 -16.21 -5.32 6.19
CA ARG A 22 -16.59 -4.21 7.09
C ARG A 22 -15.87 -2.91 6.75
N ARG A 23 -15.24 -2.80 5.57
CA ARG A 23 -14.59 -1.56 5.16
C ARG A 23 -15.59 -0.42 5.01
N ASP A 24 -15.14 0.81 5.20
CA ASP A 24 -15.90 1.99 4.85
C ASP A 24 -16.03 2.12 3.31
N LYS A 25 -17.12 2.71 2.87
CA LYS A 25 -17.44 2.95 1.45
C LYS A 25 -17.91 4.39 1.22
N THR A 26 -17.75 5.26 2.23
CA THR A 26 -18.25 6.64 2.19
C THR A 26 -17.59 7.43 1.07
N SER A 27 -16.31 7.18 0.82
CA SER A 27 -15.53 7.80 -0.26
C SER A 27 -15.43 6.93 -1.53
N ASP A 28 -16.18 5.83 -1.62
CA ASP A 28 -16.25 5.05 -2.86
C ASP A 28 -16.94 5.89 -3.96
N GLY A 29 -16.35 5.87 -5.16
CA GLY A 29 -16.84 6.57 -6.33
C GLY A 29 -16.71 5.74 -7.61
N THR A 30 -17.68 5.83 -8.49
CA THR A 30 -17.65 5.16 -9.80
C THR A 30 -17.98 6.14 -10.91
N ILE A 31 -19.13 6.80 -10.84
CA ILE A 31 -19.56 7.78 -11.83
C ILE A 31 -19.23 9.19 -11.37
N GLY A 32 -18.68 9.99 -12.26
CA GLY A 32 -18.41 11.40 -11.98
C GLY A 32 -19.68 12.21 -11.77
N ASP A 33 -19.61 13.21 -10.91
CA ASP A 33 -20.67 14.18 -10.75
C ASP A 33 -20.80 15.09 -11.98
N ARG A 34 -21.71 16.07 -11.95
CA ARG A 34 -21.95 16.96 -13.07
C ARG A 34 -20.71 17.78 -13.48
N ALA A 35 -19.81 18.07 -12.55
CA ALA A 35 -18.58 18.79 -12.82
C ALA A 35 -17.57 17.90 -13.56
N HIS A 36 -17.43 16.63 -13.15
CA HIS A 36 -16.60 15.63 -13.83
C HIS A 36 -17.11 15.33 -15.23
N GLN A 37 -18.44 15.25 -15.43
CA GLN A 37 -19.04 14.99 -16.76
C GLN A 37 -18.74 16.09 -17.78
N ALA A 38 -18.35 17.29 -17.35
CA ALA A 38 -17.93 18.39 -18.21
C ALA A 38 -16.44 18.37 -18.56
N THR A 39 -15.68 17.42 -18.04
CA THR A 39 -14.23 17.27 -18.21
C THR A 39 -13.88 15.91 -18.82
N ASP A 40 -12.63 15.77 -19.24
CA ASP A 40 -12.05 14.48 -19.67
C ASP A 40 -11.66 13.66 -18.44
N SER A 41 -12.64 12.95 -17.85
CA SER A 41 -12.48 12.16 -16.63
C SER A 41 -12.84 10.71 -16.89
N ASP A 42 -12.00 9.78 -16.41
CA ASP A 42 -12.24 8.32 -16.52
C ASP A 42 -13.44 7.83 -15.68
N HIS A 43 -14.03 8.71 -14.86
CA HIS A 43 -15.32 8.48 -14.23
C HIS A 43 -16.51 8.79 -15.16
N ASN A 44 -16.27 9.28 -16.35
CA ASN A 44 -17.30 9.46 -17.36
C ASN A 44 -17.49 8.16 -18.13
N PRO A 45 -18.74 7.81 -18.47
CA PRO A 45 -19.01 6.62 -19.27
C PRO A 45 -18.44 6.76 -20.69
N ASP A 46 -17.83 5.70 -21.17
CA ASP A 46 -17.44 5.54 -22.56
C ASP A 46 -18.66 5.40 -23.49
N LYS A 47 -18.40 5.25 -24.79
CA LYS A 47 -19.47 5.17 -25.82
C LYS A 47 -20.41 3.99 -25.64
N ASP A 48 -19.95 2.92 -25.02
CA ASP A 48 -20.72 1.73 -24.70
C ASP A 48 -21.41 1.79 -23.32
N GLY A 49 -21.08 2.83 -22.52
CA GLY A 49 -21.60 3.05 -21.17
C GLY A 49 -20.68 2.50 -20.04
N SER A 50 -19.51 1.91 -20.38
CA SER A 50 -18.53 1.49 -19.37
C SER A 50 -17.86 2.68 -18.70
N VAL A 51 -17.54 2.54 -17.42
CA VAL A 51 -16.76 3.49 -16.62
C VAL A 51 -15.45 2.80 -16.23
N ASP A 52 -14.32 3.43 -16.56
CA ASP A 52 -13.00 2.88 -16.43
C ASP A 52 -12.27 3.28 -15.13
N ALA A 53 -12.98 3.93 -14.21
CA ALA A 53 -12.44 4.36 -12.93
C ALA A 53 -13.28 3.91 -11.74
N TRP A 54 -12.58 3.61 -10.64
CA TRP A 54 -13.17 3.33 -9.34
C TRP A 54 -12.34 3.98 -8.24
N ASP A 55 -12.97 4.81 -7.43
CA ASP A 55 -12.43 5.31 -6.18
C ASP A 55 -12.80 4.36 -5.05
N MET A 56 -11.81 3.95 -4.24
CA MET A 56 -11.97 3.06 -3.10
C MET A 56 -11.65 3.80 -1.81
N ASP A 57 -12.57 3.85 -0.85
CA ASP A 57 -12.32 4.37 0.49
C ASP A 57 -11.15 3.62 1.17
N VAL A 58 -10.28 4.36 1.86
CA VAL A 58 -9.08 3.81 2.50
C VAL A 58 -9.32 3.22 3.88
N ASN A 59 -10.48 3.46 4.49
CA ASN A 59 -10.77 3.05 5.86
C ASN A 59 -11.23 1.59 5.93
N GLY A 60 -10.58 0.84 6.81
CA GLY A 60 -10.93 -0.56 7.06
C GLY A 60 -10.41 -1.56 6.03
N VAL A 61 -9.44 -1.15 5.19
CA VAL A 61 -8.72 -2.01 4.24
C VAL A 61 -7.21 -1.93 4.46
N ASP A 62 -6.47 -2.94 4.04
CA ASP A 62 -5.03 -2.81 3.83
C ASP A 62 -4.79 -2.17 2.46
N VAL A 63 -4.66 -0.84 2.45
CA VAL A 63 -4.50 -0.04 1.23
C VAL A 63 -3.29 -0.48 0.41
N GLN A 64 -2.17 -0.83 1.08
CA GLN A 64 -0.97 -1.25 0.38
C GLN A 64 -1.15 -2.61 -0.30
N GLN A 65 -1.84 -3.55 0.34
CA GLN A 65 -2.15 -4.85 -0.25
C GLN A 65 -3.06 -4.69 -1.48
N VAL A 66 -4.07 -3.81 -1.41
CA VAL A 66 -4.96 -3.52 -2.55
C VAL A 66 -4.20 -2.88 -3.69
N ILE A 67 -3.36 -1.87 -3.42
CA ILE A 67 -2.52 -1.23 -4.44
C ILE A 67 -1.57 -2.26 -5.07
N ASN A 68 -0.92 -3.10 -4.30
CA ASN A 68 0.00 -4.12 -4.81
C ASN A 68 -0.73 -5.13 -5.72
N ALA A 69 -1.96 -5.52 -5.38
CA ALA A 69 -2.79 -6.36 -6.24
C ALA A 69 -3.09 -5.65 -7.57
N ALA A 70 -3.50 -4.38 -7.51
CA ALA A 70 -3.78 -3.57 -8.69
C ALA A 70 -2.56 -3.44 -9.61
N LEU A 71 -1.38 -3.13 -9.07
CA LEU A 71 -0.16 -2.92 -9.86
C LEU A 71 0.31 -4.17 -10.61
N ARG A 72 -0.06 -5.37 -10.16
CA ARG A 72 0.24 -6.63 -10.83
C ARG A 72 -0.78 -7.01 -11.91
N HIS A 73 -1.98 -6.42 -11.86
CA HIS A 73 -3.07 -6.82 -12.75
C HIS A 73 -2.93 -6.19 -14.14
N GLU A 74 -3.24 -6.98 -15.17
CA GLU A 74 -3.12 -6.55 -16.58
C GLU A 74 -4.03 -5.38 -16.95
N SER A 75 -5.17 -5.22 -16.28
CA SER A 75 -6.16 -4.20 -16.60
C SER A 75 -5.75 -2.80 -16.13
N ILE A 76 -4.93 -2.66 -15.09
CA ILE A 76 -4.56 -1.35 -14.55
C ILE A 76 -3.81 -0.51 -15.59
N GLN A 77 -4.27 0.73 -15.76
CA GLN A 77 -3.60 1.78 -16.51
C GLN A 77 -2.79 2.68 -15.58
N TYR A 78 -3.42 3.21 -14.52
CA TYR A 78 -2.75 4.01 -13.52
C TYR A 78 -3.47 3.93 -12.16
N VAL A 79 -2.77 4.33 -11.11
CA VAL A 79 -3.29 4.44 -9.74
C VAL A 79 -2.87 5.80 -9.18
N ILE A 80 -3.80 6.51 -8.51
CA ILE A 80 -3.51 7.74 -7.79
C ILE A 80 -3.84 7.52 -6.30
N TYR A 81 -2.89 7.86 -5.44
CA TYR A 81 -3.09 7.82 -4.00
C TYR A 81 -2.13 8.77 -3.29
N ASN A 82 -2.64 9.48 -2.29
CA ASN A 82 -1.88 10.34 -1.39
C ASN A 82 -0.89 11.26 -2.12
N ARG A 83 -1.38 12.09 -3.05
CA ARG A 83 -0.62 13.04 -3.88
C ARG A 83 0.44 12.39 -4.77
N ARG A 84 0.30 11.13 -5.10
CA ARG A 84 1.21 10.40 -5.97
C ARG A 84 0.44 9.62 -7.01
N ILE A 85 1.04 9.48 -8.19
CA ILE A 85 0.52 8.70 -9.30
C ILE A 85 1.56 7.71 -9.80
N THR A 86 1.12 6.53 -10.16
CA THR A 86 1.91 5.57 -10.93
C THR A 86 1.13 5.14 -12.16
N SER A 87 1.79 4.97 -13.28
CA SER A 87 1.14 4.63 -14.55
C SER A 87 1.93 3.60 -15.34
N ARG A 88 1.21 2.80 -16.11
CA ARG A 88 1.77 1.84 -17.04
C ARG A 88 2.67 2.50 -18.09
N SER A 89 2.40 3.72 -18.49
CA SER A 89 3.17 4.45 -19.49
C SER A 89 4.63 4.72 -19.11
N TRP A 90 4.97 4.70 -17.81
CA TRP A 90 6.35 4.84 -17.34
C TRP A 90 6.78 3.76 -16.35
N GLY A 91 6.00 2.68 -16.22
CA GLY A 91 6.24 1.56 -15.32
C GLY A 91 5.45 1.66 -14.04
N LEU A 92 4.48 0.73 -13.86
CA LEU A 92 3.70 0.58 -12.64
C LEU A 92 4.64 0.31 -11.45
N GLY A 93 4.34 0.96 -10.32
CA GLY A 93 5.20 0.96 -9.13
C GLY A 93 6.21 2.12 -9.09
N SER A 94 6.47 2.80 -10.22
CA SER A 94 7.28 4.03 -10.27
C SER A 94 6.40 5.23 -9.97
N TRP A 95 6.38 5.64 -8.70
CA TRP A 95 5.52 6.71 -8.21
C TRP A 95 6.11 8.10 -8.47
N ARG A 96 5.29 9.01 -9.00
CA ARG A 96 5.61 10.43 -9.23
C ARG A 96 4.67 11.32 -8.43
N ALA A 97 5.01 12.60 -8.26
CA ALA A 97 4.10 13.59 -7.71
C ALA A 97 2.85 13.70 -8.59
N TYR A 98 1.70 13.88 -7.95
CA TYR A 98 0.42 14.13 -8.61
C TYR A 98 -0.02 15.57 -8.32
N ASP A 99 -0.16 16.38 -9.37
CA ASP A 99 -0.45 17.81 -9.29
C ASP A 99 -1.94 18.14 -9.51
N GLY A 100 -2.80 17.12 -9.63
CA GLY A 100 -4.25 17.31 -9.80
C GLY A 100 -4.91 17.94 -8.57
N VAL A 101 -6.08 18.52 -8.79
CA VAL A 101 -6.84 19.25 -7.75
C VAL A 101 -7.22 18.36 -6.58
N ASN A 102 -7.63 17.12 -6.83
CA ASN A 102 -7.96 16.16 -5.77
C ASN A 102 -6.69 15.44 -5.30
N PRO A 103 -6.30 15.56 -4.02
CA PRO A 103 -5.08 14.92 -3.51
C PRO A 103 -5.20 13.39 -3.31
N HIS A 104 -6.38 12.80 -3.42
CA HIS A 104 -6.68 11.38 -3.22
C HIS A 104 -6.15 10.84 -1.88
N THR A 105 -6.38 11.55 -0.77
CA THR A 105 -5.94 11.15 0.57
C THR A 105 -6.96 10.27 1.30
N GLY A 106 -8.25 10.42 0.98
CA GLY A 106 -9.36 9.66 1.58
C GLY A 106 -9.79 8.44 0.76
N HIS A 107 -9.32 8.31 -0.46
CA HIS A 107 -9.60 7.18 -1.36
C HIS A 107 -8.41 6.91 -2.27
N VAL A 108 -8.35 5.70 -2.82
CA VAL A 108 -7.44 5.32 -3.90
C VAL A 108 -8.21 5.35 -5.21
N HIS A 109 -7.70 6.08 -6.19
CA HIS A 109 -8.24 6.08 -7.53
C HIS A 109 -7.56 5.01 -8.38
N PHE A 110 -8.35 4.08 -8.92
CA PHE A 110 -7.92 3.05 -9.86
C PHE A 110 -8.51 3.31 -11.23
N ASN A 111 -7.66 3.32 -12.25
CA ASN A 111 -8.10 3.40 -13.64
C ASN A 111 -7.64 2.17 -14.42
N THR A 112 -8.53 1.66 -15.27
CA THR A 112 -8.24 0.55 -16.18
C THR A 112 -8.06 1.03 -17.60
N ARG A 113 -7.34 0.25 -18.38
CA ARG A 113 -7.19 0.48 -19.82
C ARG A 113 -8.35 -0.17 -20.59
N PRO A 114 -8.94 0.50 -21.58
CA PRO A 114 -10.07 -0.02 -22.34
C PRO A 114 -9.83 -1.40 -22.97
N SER A 115 -8.60 -1.68 -23.41
CA SER A 115 -8.25 -2.98 -24.02
C SER A 115 -8.35 -4.18 -23.08
N HIS A 116 -8.46 -3.97 -21.75
CA HIS A 116 -8.49 -5.01 -20.72
C HIS A 116 -9.59 -4.76 -19.67
N GLU A 117 -10.56 -3.93 -19.96
CA GLU A 117 -11.71 -3.64 -19.09
C GLU A 117 -12.60 -4.87 -18.86
N ASN A 118 -12.57 -5.83 -19.79
CA ASN A 118 -13.35 -7.06 -19.72
C ASN A 118 -12.54 -8.24 -19.14
N SER A 119 -11.37 -8.02 -18.55
CA SER A 119 -10.57 -9.09 -17.95
C SER A 119 -11.32 -9.75 -16.80
N THR A 120 -11.34 -11.09 -16.81
CA THR A 120 -11.93 -11.92 -15.75
C THR A 120 -10.87 -12.52 -14.82
N LYS A 121 -9.59 -12.11 -14.96
CA LYS A 121 -8.52 -12.59 -14.07
C LYS A 121 -8.74 -12.10 -12.64
N PRO A 122 -8.37 -12.89 -11.62
CA PRO A 122 -8.41 -12.45 -10.24
C PRO A 122 -7.38 -11.36 -9.99
N TRP A 123 -7.74 -10.37 -9.16
CA TRP A 123 -6.85 -9.28 -8.77
C TRP A 123 -5.92 -9.67 -7.64
N PHE A 124 -6.45 -10.43 -6.69
CA PHE A 124 -5.66 -11.03 -5.63
C PHE A 124 -5.32 -12.45 -6.07
N ALA A 125 -4.12 -12.61 -6.66
CA ALA A 125 -3.61 -13.95 -6.93
C ALA A 125 -3.41 -14.67 -5.59
N GLU A 126 -3.82 -15.93 -5.52
CA GLU A 126 -3.65 -16.77 -4.32
C GLU A 126 -2.18 -17.17 -4.08
N GLU A 127 -1.23 -16.51 -4.76
CA GLU A 127 0.16 -16.98 -4.86
C GLU A 127 1.04 -16.73 -3.64
N ASP A 128 0.68 -15.86 -2.67
CA ASP A 128 1.63 -15.51 -1.61
C ASP A 128 1.15 -15.66 -0.16
N ASP A 129 -0.09 -16.10 0.08
CA ASP A 129 -0.59 -16.35 1.44
C ASP A 129 -0.86 -17.83 1.71
N MET A 130 0.09 -18.71 1.36
CA MET A 130 0.03 -20.06 1.91
C MET A 130 0.25 -19.99 3.42
N THR A 131 -0.84 -20.16 4.17
CA THR A 131 -0.69 -20.36 5.61
C THR A 131 0.23 -21.55 5.90
N PRO A 132 0.92 -21.59 7.03
CA PRO A 132 1.72 -22.76 7.43
C PRO A 132 0.93 -24.08 7.36
N ALA A 133 -0.40 -24.03 7.58
CA ALA A 133 -1.29 -25.18 7.45
C ALA A 133 -1.48 -25.61 5.99
N GLN A 134 -1.64 -24.66 5.06
CA GLN A 134 -1.74 -24.95 3.61
C GLN A 134 -0.42 -25.46 3.04
N ALA A 135 0.73 -24.88 3.46
CA ALA A 135 2.05 -25.36 3.08
C ALA A 135 2.26 -26.81 3.55
N LYS A 136 1.84 -27.11 4.80
CA LYS A 136 1.89 -28.48 5.34
C LYS A 136 0.93 -29.44 4.60
N GLN A 137 -0.24 -28.96 4.20
CA GLN A 137 -1.18 -29.77 3.40
C GLN A 137 -0.62 -30.05 2.01
N LEU A 138 -0.02 -29.06 1.35
CA LEU A 138 0.64 -29.24 0.06
C LEU A 138 1.80 -30.24 0.15
N GLU A 139 2.58 -30.20 1.23
CA GLU A 139 3.61 -31.21 1.51
C GLU A 139 3.00 -32.61 1.62
N VAL A 140 1.89 -32.76 2.35
CA VAL A 140 1.18 -34.04 2.51
C VAL A 140 0.62 -34.53 1.18
N ASP A 141 0.07 -33.62 0.35
CA ASP A 141 -0.53 -33.97 -0.94
C ASP A 141 0.54 -34.31 -1.98
N ALA A 142 1.69 -33.63 -1.97
CA ALA A 142 2.85 -34.02 -2.76
C ALA A 142 3.36 -35.43 -2.41
N TRP A 143 3.42 -35.76 -1.11
CA TRP A 143 3.74 -37.11 -0.66
C TRP A 143 2.72 -38.16 -1.10
N ARG A 144 1.42 -37.82 -1.09
CA ARG A 144 0.34 -38.70 -1.57
C ARG A 144 0.42 -38.89 -3.09
N LEU A 145 0.72 -37.84 -3.83
CA LEU A 145 0.88 -37.91 -5.29
C LEU A 145 2.08 -38.80 -5.67
N ASP A 146 3.21 -38.64 -4.98
CA ASP A 146 4.37 -39.48 -5.16
C ASP A 146 4.08 -40.96 -4.81
N ALA A 147 3.37 -41.21 -3.74
CA ALA A 147 2.96 -42.55 -3.32
C ALA A 147 1.98 -43.19 -4.33
N LEU A 148 1.09 -42.42 -4.93
CA LEU A 148 0.14 -42.86 -5.96
C LEU A 148 0.81 -43.09 -7.33
N THR A 149 1.78 -42.22 -7.69
CA THR A 149 2.43 -42.24 -9.02
C THR A 149 3.54 -43.30 -9.09
N PHE A 150 4.26 -43.56 -8.00
CA PHE A 150 5.44 -44.44 -7.97
C PHE A 150 5.25 -45.70 -7.14
N GLY A 151 4.12 -45.84 -6.46
CA GLY A 151 3.86 -46.90 -5.49
C GLY A 151 4.68 -46.78 -4.21
N ALA A 152 4.06 -46.99 -3.05
CA ALA A 152 4.70 -46.80 -1.74
C ALA A 152 5.97 -47.66 -1.56
N ASP A 153 6.06 -48.78 -2.19
CA ASP A 153 7.22 -49.71 -2.12
C ASP A 153 8.38 -49.31 -3.03
N SER A 154 8.13 -48.62 -4.15
CA SER A 154 9.20 -48.15 -5.05
C SER A 154 9.96 -46.95 -4.44
N ILE A 155 9.29 -46.15 -3.60
CA ILE A 155 9.91 -45.02 -2.86
C ILE A 155 10.75 -45.56 -1.70
N ARG A 156 10.31 -46.64 -1.03
CA ARG A 156 11.02 -47.23 0.12
C ARG A 156 12.17 -48.13 -0.22
N SER A 157 12.11 -48.85 -1.33
CA SER A 157 13.06 -49.92 -1.66
C SER A 157 13.45 -50.03 -3.15
N GLY A 158 12.81 -49.30 -4.06
CA GLY A 158 13.04 -49.35 -5.48
C GLY A 158 14.25 -48.51 -6.00
N PRO A 159 14.61 -48.65 -7.29
CA PRO A 159 15.75 -47.96 -7.91
C PRO A 159 15.65 -46.42 -7.88
N ARG A 160 14.46 -45.86 -7.67
CA ARG A 160 14.24 -44.41 -7.56
C ARG A 160 14.25 -43.84 -6.12
N LYS A 161 14.54 -44.68 -5.12
CA LYS A 161 14.62 -44.24 -3.71
C LYS A 161 15.58 -43.05 -3.51
N GLY A 162 16.68 -43.00 -4.26
CA GLY A 162 17.65 -41.93 -4.19
C GLY A 162 17.14 -40.61 -4.74
N GLU A 163 16.37 -40.63 -5.84
CA GLU A 163 15.82 -39.43 -6.49
C GLU A 163 14.68 -38.80 -5.66
N ALA A 164 13.75 -39.62 -5.16
CA ALA A 164 12.66 -39.14 -4.28
C ALA A 164 13.21 -38.59 -2.98
N MET A 165 14.18 -39.23 -2.35
CA MET A 165 14.85 -38.76 -1.13
C MET A 165 15.63 -37.45 -1.38
N TRP A 166 16.23 -37.30 -2.56
CA TRP A 166 16.92 -36.06 -2.94
C TRP A 166 15.93 -34.90 -3.08
N MET A 167 14.81 -35.07 -3.80
CA MET A 167 13.77 -34.05 -3.94
C MET A 167 13.22 -33.58 -2.58
N VAL A 168 12.88 -34.52 -1.70
CA VAL A 168 12.38 -34.19 -0.35
C VAL A 168 13.41 -33.39 0.47
N ARG A 169 14.68 -33.77 0.41
CA ARG A 169 15.75 -33.04 1.10
C ARG A 169 15.95 -31.65 0.52
N THR A 170 15.85 -31.51 -0.80
CA THR A 170 15.98 -30.22 -1.49
C THR A 170 14.82 -29.29 -1.14
N VAL A 171 13.56 -29.76 -1.17
CA VAL A 171 12.38 -28.98 -0.78
C VAL A 171 12.46 -28.56 0.69
N LYS A 172 12.86 -29.47 1.60
CA LYS A 172 13.10 -29.10 3.01
C LYS A 172 14.21 -28.07 3.18
N ALA A 173 15.29 -28.18 2.43
CA ALA A 173 16.39 -27.21 2.51
C ALA A 173 15.95 -25.84 2.00
N ILE A 174 15.16 -25.78 0.92
CA ILE A 174 14.59 -24.54 0.39
C ILE A 174 13.60 -23.93 1.41
N ALA A 175 12.67 -24.70 1.94
CA ALA A 175 11.71 -24.23 2.94
C ALA A 175 12.39 -23.66 4.20
N ASN A 176 13.43 -24.34 4.69
CA ASN A 176 14.21 -23.85 5.83
C ASN A 176 14.99 -22.57 5.48
N ALA A 177 15.54 -22.46 4.28
CA ALA A 177 16.24 -21.26 3.85
C ALA A 177 15.29 -20.07 3.73
N VAL A 178 14.10 -20.25 3.17
CA VAL A 178 13.05 -19.22 3.09
C VAL A 178 12.63 -18.76 4.48
N SER A 179 12.35 -19.69 5.41
CA SER A 179 12.00 -19.35 6.80
C SER A 179 13.08 -18.54 7.51
N GLN A 180 14.36 -18.87 7.29
CA GLN A 180 15.48 -18.11 7.86
C GLN A 180 15.60 -16.70 7.28
N VAL A 181 15.32 -16.53 6.00
CA VAL A 181 15.30 -15.19 5.36
C VAL A 181 14.20 -14.33 5.97
N ASP A 182 13.00 -14.86 6.16
CA ASP A 182 11.89 -14.14 6.78
C ASP A 182 12.20 -13.72 8.22
N GLU A 183 12.82 -14.59 9.01
CA GLU A 183 13.25 -14.26 10.37
C GLU A 183 14.33 -13.16 10.39
N GLN A 184 15.29 -13.21 9.47
CA GLN A 184 16.35 -12.19 9.36
C GLN A 184 15.79 -10.83 8.94
N VAL A 185 14.88 -10.81 7.97
CA VAL A 185 14.19 -9.59 7.51
C VAL A 185 13.36 -8.98 8.64
N ALA A 186 12.59 -9.79 9.36
CA ALA A 186 11.81 -9.33 10.51
C ALA A 186 12.69 -8.77 11.64
N ALA A 187 13.82 -9.41 11.93
CA ALA A 187 14.77 -8.95 12.93
C ALA A 187 15.45 -7.63 12.52
N GLN A 188 15.80 -7.48 11.24
CA GLN A 188 16.39 -6.25 10.71
C GLN A 188 15.38 -5.10 10.75
N LEU A 189 14.12 -5.32 10.30
CA LEU A 189 13.04 -4.33 10.37
C LEU A 189 12.80 -3.84 11.81
N LYS A 190 12.78 -4.76 12.78
CA LYS A 190 12.64 -4.41 14.20
C LYS A 190 13.78 -3.53 14.70
N LYS A 191 15.01 -3.82 14.26
CA LYS A 191 16.21 -3.02 14.60
C LYS A 191 16.16 -1.63 13.97
N ASP A 192 15.76 -1.54 12.71
CA ASP A 192 15.65 -0.29 12.00
C ASP A 192 14.55 0.61 12.59
N LEU A 193 13.40 0.01 12.96
CA LEU A 193 12.32 0.73 13.64
C LEU A 193 12.78 1.31 14.99
N ALA A 194 13.49 0.51 15.79
CA ALA A 194 14.03 0.99 17.06
C ALA A 194 15.06 2.12 16.88
N ALA A 195 15.87 2.08 15.82
CA ALA A 195 16.80 3.15 15.50
C ALA A 195 16.07 4.44 15.07
N ILE A 196 15.00 4.34 14.32
CA ILE A 196 14.14 5.47 13.93
C ILE A 196 13.47 6.08 15.17
N ASP A 197 12.90 5.27 16.06
CA ASP A 197 12.28 5.74 17.29
C ASP A 197 13.28 6.49 18.19
N ALA A 198 14.50 5.99 18.30
CA ALA A 198 15.57 6.64 19.04
C ALA A 198 15.98 7.98 18.41
N ALA A 199 16.08 8.05 17.08
CA ALA A 199 16.39 9.29 16.35
C ALA A 199 15.29 10.34 16.51
N VAL A 200 14.02 9.93 16.46
CA VAL A 200 12.86 10.81 16.69
C VAL A 200 12.86 11.34 18.13
N ALA A 201 13.16 10.50 19.12
CA ALA A 201 13.26 10.92 20.52
C ALA A 201 14.39 11.92 20.74
N ALA A 202 15.57 11.69 20.14
CA ALA A 202 16.72 12.60 20.21
C ALA A 202 16.40 13.97 19.57
N ASN A 203 15.74 13.97 18.41
CA ASN A 203 15.35 15.21 17.73
C ASN A 203 14.32 16.01 18.53
N ARG A 204 13.37 15.35 19.19
CA ARG A 204 12.41 16.01 20.10
C ARG A 204 13.10 16.63 21.31
N ALA A 205 14.09 15.94 21.88
CA ALA A 205 14.86 16.48 23.01
C ALA A 205 15.69 17.70 22.60
N GLU A 206 16.32 17.67 21.43
CA GLU A 206 17.07 18.79 20.86
C GLU A 206 16.16 19.99 20.59
N THR A 207 14.97 19.76 20.01
CA THR A 207 13.96 20.81 19.77
C THR A 207 13.51 21.45 21.09
N ALA A 208 13.25 20.66 22.14
CA ALA A 208 12.87 21.17 23.44
C ALA A 208 13.95 22.04 24.09
N GLN A 209 15.22 21.67 23.95
CA GLN A 209 16.36 22.50 24.43
C GLN A 209 16.46 23.83 23.66
N VAL A 210 16.21 23.84 22.36
CA VAL A 210 16.20 25.07 21.56
C VAL A 210 15.06 25.98 22.02
N ASP A 211 13.87 25.43 22.25
CA ASP A 211 12.72 26.18 22.73
C ASP A 211 12.99 26.82 24.12
N GLU A 212 13.62 26.08 25.04
CA GLU A 212 13.97 26.58 26.37
C GLU A 212 15.00 27.71 26.29
N GLN A 213 16.03 27.58 25.45
CA GLN A 213 17.03 28.63 25.22
C GLN A 213 16.41 29.88 24.57
N VAL A 214 15.44 29.72 23.70
CA VAL A 214 14.71 30.83 23.07
C VAL A 214 13.88 31.58 24.11
N VAL A 215 13.16 30.84 24.96
CA VAL A 215 12.36 31.43 26.05
C VAL A 215 13.27 32.19 27.05
N GLU A 216 14.40 31.63 27.45
CA GLU A 216 15.37 32.28 28.34
C GLU A 216 15.93 33.56 27.72
N ARG A 217 16.31 33.53 26.43
CA ARG A 217 16.82 34.73 25.72
C ARG A 217 15.73 35.81 25.57
N LEU A 218 14.48 35.41 25.30
CA LEU A 218 13.37 36.34 25.25
C LEU A 218 13.07 37.01 26.61
N GLY A 219 13.21 36.24 27.69
CA GLY A 219 13.05 36.78 29.07
C GLY A 219 14.17 37.75 29.49
N ALA A 220 15.34 37.64 28.91
CA ALA A 220 16.49 38.49 29.19
C ALA A 220 16.51 39.82 28.41
N VAL A 221 15.62 40.00 27.43
CA VAL A 221 15.56 41.18 26.55
C VAL A 221 14.59 42.22 27.10
N ALA A 222 15.05 43.45 27.23
CA ALA A 222 14.35 44.48 28.02
C ALA A 222 13.19 45.16 27.30
N THR A 223 13.06 45.07 25.95
CA THR A 223 11.99 45.78 25.22
C THR A 223 11.15 44.86 24.34
N PRO A 224 9.81 45.18 24.20
CA PRO A 224 8.93 44.41 23.33
C PRO A 224 9.35 44.36 21.86
N GLU A 225 10.02 45.41 21.38
CA GLU A 225 10.51 45.46 19.99
C GLU A 225 11.66 44.48 19.75
N GLU A 226 12.59 44.36 20.70
CA GLU A 226 13.66 43.39 20.65
C GLU A 226 13.17 41.95 20.77
N GLN A 227 12.18 41.71 21.63
CA GLN A 227 11.50 40.41 21.74
C GLN A 227 10.85 40.03 20.42
N ALA A 228 10.12 40.93 19.78
CA ALA A 228 9.50 40.70 18.48
C ALA A 228 10.52 40.45 17.36
N ARG A 229 11.68 41.08 17.39
CA ARG A 229 12.78 40.87 16.45
C ARG A 229 13.40 39.49 16.61
N LEU A 230 13.66 39.05 17.84
CA LEU A 230 14.19 37.73 18.14
C LEU A 230 13.20 36.63 17.74
N LEU A 231 11.92 36.77 18.08
CA LEU A 231 10.85 35.83 17.66
C LEU A 231 10.77 35.68 16.14
N ARG A 232 10.85 36.77 15.38
CA ARG A 232 10.86 36.71 13.92
C ARG A 232 12.10 36.02 13.36
N ALA A 233 13.26 36.23 13.98
CA ALA A 233 14.50 35.58 13.55
C ALA A 233 14.50 34.06 13.79
N VAL A 234 13.88 33.60 14.87
CA VAL A 234 13.79 32.18 15.25
C VAL A 234 12.68 31.45 14.53
N LEU A 235 11.51 32.08 14.42
CA LEU A 235 10.30 31.44 13.88
C LEU A 235 10.16 31.60 12.35
N GLY A 236 10.92 32.53 11.73
CA GLY A 236 10.83 32.80 10.31
C GLY A 236 9.40 33.08 9.86
N ASP A 237 8.93 32.38 8.84
CA ASP A 237 7.57 32.54 8.31
C ASP A 237 6.43 32.12 9.29
N ARG A 238 6.76 31.31 10.29
CA ARG A 238 5.81 30.89 11.34
C ARG A 238 5.54 31.99 12.37
N ALA A 239 6.30 33.07 12.39
CA ALA A 239 6.13 34.18 13.33
C ALA A 239 4.73 34.84 13.23
N LYS A 240 4.13 34.81 12.04
CA LYS A 240 2.76 35.35 11.82
C LYS A 240 1.69 34.49 12.50
N GLU A 241 1.84 33.17 12.44
CA GLU A 241 0.89 32.23 13.05
C GLU A 241 0.92 32.32 14.58
N VAL A 242 2.13 32.37 15.16
CA VAL A 242 2.33 32.51 16.60
C VAL A 242 1.83 33.88 17.10
N GLY A 243 2.06 34.95 16.33
CA GLY A 243 1.55 36.29 16.65
C GLY A 243 0.03 36.35 16.68
N LEU A 244 -0.65 35.64 15.77
CA LEU A 244 -2.12 35.54 15.76
C LEU A 244 -2.67 34.75 16.96
N LEU A 245 -2.00 33.70 17.39
CA LEU A 245 -2.38 32.88 18.55
C LEU A 245 -2.21 33.67 19.85
N LEU A 246 -1.15 34.48 20.01
CA LEU A 246 -0.90 35.32 21.19
C LEU A 246 -1.85 36.54 21.28
N ALA A 247 -2.41 36.98 20.16
CA ALA A 247 -3.36 38.09 20.10
C ALA A 247 -4.82 37.68 20.46
N GLN A 248 -5.09 36.38 20.56
CA GLN A 248 -6.41 35.81 20.84
C GLN A 248 -6.57 35.36 22.32
N GLY A 249 -5.54 35.42 23.15
CA GLY A 249 -5.53 35.11 24.57
C GLY A 249 -5.37 36.36 25.42
#